data_b158a1f6632438289bc33b3c4f8c4a4e
#
_entry.id   b158a1f6632438289bc33b3c4f8c4a4e
#
_cell.length_a   1.000
_cell.length_b   1.000
_cell.length_c   1.000
_cell.angle_alpha   90.00
_cell.angle_beta   90.00
_cell.angle_gamma   90.00
#
_symmetry.space_group_name_H-M   'P 1'
#
loop_
_entity.id
_entity.type
_entity.pdbx_description
1 polymer ?
#
loop_
_entity_poly.entity_id
_entity_poly.type
_entity_poly.pdbx_seq_one_letter_code
_entity_poly.pdbx_strand_id
1 'polypeptide(L)'
;EKISARKVSSIEGLKVNPDFASVNLNEEGWRDVCKALIRRGVWVEAGLWTVADARSLVSSGILDGCVRALVEITEKRPKQAVSLANQMDEVLRRARIKPTILHHGYGQTTWKVLENALALGRDIRVGLEDTLYLPDGSLARGNAQLVGAAVRMVHRRGLLILGLDSPAKTSPGS
;
A
#
# COMPACT_ATOMS: atom_id res chain seq x y z
N GLU A 1 -17.27 -17.77 8.91
CA GLU A 1 -16.86 -19.08 8.32
C GLU A 1 -17.33 -19.23 6.87
N LYS A 2 -18.62 -19.00 6.55
CA LYS A 2 -19.17 -19.12 5.17
C LYS A 2 -18.57 -18.11 4.17
N ILE A 3 -18.29 -16.87 4.59
CA ILE A 3 -17.74 -15.80 3.73
C ILE A 3 -16.29 -16.11 3.34
N SER A 4 -15.46 -16.55 4.28
CA SER A 4 -14.09 -16.95 4.02
C SER A 4 -14.02 -18.13 3.04
N ALA A 5 -14.80 -19.18 3.28
CA ALA A 5 -14.86 -20.35 2.39
C ALA A 5 -15.28 -19.99 0.96
N ARG A 6 -16.25 -19.05 0.80
CA ARG A 6 -16.67 -18.58 -0.53
C ARG A 6 -15.56 -17.80 -1.24
N LYS A 7 -14.86 -16.90 -0.53
CA LYS A 7 -13.71 -16.15 -1.09
C LYS A 7 -12.60 -17.12 -1.54
N VAL A 8 -12.25 -18.09 -0.71
CA VAL A 8 -11.24 -19.11 -1.01
C VAL A 8 -11.63 -19.93 -2.25
N SER A 9 -12.86 -20.42 -2.31
CA SER A 9 -13.37 -21.18 -3.47
C SER A 9 -13.32 -20.35 -4.76
N SER A 10 -13.65 -19.05 -4.68
CA SER A 10 -13.56 -18.14 -5.84
C SER A 10 -12.11 -17.98 -6.32
N ILE A 11 -11.15 -17.88 -5.39
CA ILE A 11 -9.72 -17.79 -5.72
C ILE A 11 -9.24 -19.09 -6.36
N GLU A 12 -9.62 -20.23 -5.82
CA GLU A 12 -9.26 -21.55 -6.36
C GLU A 12 -9.82 -21.78 -7.77
N GLY A 13 -10.97 -21.19 -8.07
CA GLY A 13 -11.63 -21.24 -9.38
C GLY A 13 -11.10 -20.25 -10.43
N LEU A 14 -10.13 -19.39 -10.12
CA LEU A 14 -9.57 -18.44 -11.11
C LEU A 14 -8.95 -19.18 -12.29
N LYS A 15 -9.33 -18.77 -13.52
CA LYS A 15 -8.75 -19.31 -14.75
C LYS A 15 -7.39 -18.68 -15.08
N VAL A 16 -7.21 -17.41 -14.72
CA VAL A 16 -5.99 -16.63 -14.89
C VAL A 16 -5.67 -15.98 -13.54
N ASN A 17 -4.43 -16.11 -13.09
CA ASN A 17 -3.97 -15.49 -11.87
C ASN A 17 -3.52 -14.04 -12.14
N PRO A 18 -3.88 -13.07 -11.28
CA PRO A 18 -3.22 -11.77 -11.28
C PRO A 18 -1.79 -11.91 -10.73
N ASP A 19 -0.94 -10.91 -10.95
CA ASP A 19 0.41 -10.86 -10.37
C ASP A 19 0.33 -10.74 -8.85
N PHE A 20 -0.59 -9.91 -8.34
CA PHE A 20 -0.88 -9.77 -6.92
C PHE A 20 -2.34 -9.41 -6.66
N ALA A 21 -2.76 -9.56 -5.41
CA ALA A 21 -4.08 -9.15 -4.93
C ALA A 21 -3.99 -8.50 -3.55
N SER A 22 -4.79 -7.45 -3.34
CA SER A 22 -4.90 -6.78 -2.04
C SER A 22 -5.84 -7.55 -1.12
N VAL A 23 -5.42 -7.71 0.15
CA VAL A 23 -6.21 -8.35 1.20
C VAL A 23 -6.16 -7.50 2.46
N ASN A 24 -7.31 -7.01 2.91
CA ASN A 24 -7.40 -6.23 4.14
C ASN A 24 -7.38 -7.15 5.37
N LEU A 25 -6.46 -6.89 6.30
CA LEU A 25 -6.26 -7.75 7.47
C LEU A 25 -7.33 -7.55 8.57
N ASN A 26 -8.14 -6.52 8.48
CA ASN A 26 -9.31 -6.31 9.32
C ASN A 26 -10.54 -7.11 8.88
N GLU A 27 -10.49 -7.79 7.71
CA GLU A 27 -11.59 -8.62 7.23
C GLU A 27 -11.53 -10.03 7.81
N GLU A 28 -12.71 -10.60 8.10
CA GLU A 28 -12.81 -12.01 8.55
C GLU A 28 -12.26 -12.97 7.49
N GLY A 29 -11.47 -13.95 7.94
CA GLY A 29 -10.90 -14.99 7.08
C GLY A 29 -9.72 -14.56 6.21
N TRP A 30 -9.17 -13.38 6.41
CA TRP A 30 -8.05 -12.87 5.62
C TRP A 30 -6.86 -13.84 5.54
N ARG A 31 -6.58 -14.61 6.60
CA ARG A 31 -5.48 -15.59 6.61
C ARG A 31 -5.67 -16.69 5.58
N ASP A 32 -6.91 -17.21 5.47
CA ASP A 32 -7.23 -18.28 4.53
C ASP A 32 -7.21 -17.76 3.09
N VAL A 33 -7.68 -16.53 2.89
CA VAL A 33 -7.63 -15.83 1.60
C VAL A 33 -6.16 -15.64 1.17
N CYS A 34 -5.30 -15.12 2.04
CA CYS A 34 -3.87 -14.96 1.75
C CYS A 34 -3.20 -16.29 1.41
N LYS A 35 -3.44 -17.34 2.20
CA LYS A 35 -2.90 -18.69 1.93
C LYS A 35 -3.38 -19.23 0.59
N ALA A 36 -4.65 -19.03 0.22
CA ALA A 36 -5.18 -19.47 -1.06
C ALA A 36 -4.50 -18.75 -2.23
N LEU A 37 -4.32 -17.43 -2.14
CA LEU A 37 -3.60 -16.63 -3.15
C LEU A 37 -2.15 -17.12 -3.30
N ILE A 38 -1.41 -17.25 -2.19
CA ILE A 38 -0.01 -17.68 -2.19
C ILE A 38 0.15 -19.07 -2.80
N ARG A 39 -0.73 -20.04 -2.45
CA ARG A 39 -0.71 -21.37 -3.09
C ARG A 39 -0.89 -21.33 -4.59
N ARG A 40 -1.56 -20.32 -5.11
CA ARG A 40 -1.75 -20.11 -6.55
C ARG A 40 -0.64 -19.28 -7.21
N GLY A 41 0.40 -18.92 -6.47
CA GLY A 41 1.50 -18.08 -6.97
C GLY A 41 1.12 -16.61 -7.13
N VAL A 42 0.05 -16.15 -6.47
CA VAL A 42 -0.38 -14.75 -6.45
C VAL A 42 0.22 -14.07 -5.23
N TRP A 43 0.96 -12.99 -5.45
CA TRP A 43 1.51 -12.18 -4.36
C TRP A 43 0.41 -11.45 -3.59
N VAL A 44 0.62 -11.24 -2.30
CA VAL A 44 -0.33 -10.51 -1.46
C VAL A 44 0.15 -9.08 -1.22
N GLU A 45 -0.72 -8.11 -1.45
CA GLU A 45 -0.62 -6.78 -0.88
C GLU A 45 -1.46 -6.75 0.40
N ALA A 46 -0.79 -6.63 1.55
CA ALA A 46 -1.45 -6.71 2.85
C ALA A 46 -1.97 -5.32 3.28
N GLY A 47 -3.28 -5.10 3.24
CA GLY A 47 -3.94 -3.88 3.68
C GLY A 47 -4.05 -3.81 5.20
N LEU A 48 -3.51 -2.74 5.78
CA LEU A 48 -3.40 -2.51 7.23
C LEU A 48 -4.10 -1.20 7.60
N TRP A 49 -5.12 -1.28 8.44
CA TRP A 49 -5.93 -0.13 8.85
C TRP A 49 -5.65 0.30 10.28
N THR A 50 -5.07 -0.60 11.08
CA THR A 50 -4.78 -0.40 12.49
C THR A 50 -3.41 -0.92 12.88
N VAL A 51 -2.92 -0.47 14.04
CA VAL A 51 -1.69 -1.02 14.64
C VAL A 51 -1.83 -2.52 14.95
N ALA A 52 -3.05 -2.98 15.24
CA ALA A 52 -3.32 -4.41 15.46
C ALA A 52 -3.14 -5.22 14.18
N ASP A 53 -3.55 -4.68 13.02
CA ASP A 53 -3.33 -5.33 11.72
C ASP A 53 -1.84 -5.44 11.41
N ALA A 54 -1.06 -4.37 11.66
CA ALA A 54 0.39 -4.41 11.48
C ALA A 54 1.05 -5.51 12.34
N ARG A 55 0.65 -5.64 13.60
CA ARG A 55 1.10 -6.73 14.47
C ARG A 55 0.65 -8.10 13.98
N SER A 56 -0.59 -8.20 13.50
CA SER A 56 -1.14 -9.43 12.94
C SER A 56 -0.38 -9.88 11.68
N LEU A 57 0.02 -8.94 10.81
CA LEU A 57 0.86 -9.23 9.66
C LEU A 57 2.21 -9.82 10.09
N VAL A 58 2.90 -9.16 11.03
CA VAL A 58 4.21 -9.59 11.52
C VAL A 58 4.18 -11.02 12.08
N SER A 59 3.12 -11.39 12.80
CA SER A 59 2.96 -12.72 13.40
C SER A 59 2.26 -13.74 12.51
N SER A 60 1.92 -13.38 11.27
CA SER A 60 1.03 -14.18 10.42
C SER A 60 1.66 -15.41 9.77
N GLY A 61 2.97 -15.37 9.55
CA GLY A 61 3.70 -16.39 8.77
C GLY A 61 3.49 -16.29 7.24
N ILE A 62 2.87 -15.18 6.73
CA ILE A 62 2.64 -15.00 5.29
C ILE A 62 3.59 -13.99 4.62
N LEU A 63 4.52 -13.39 5.37
CA LEU A 63 5.38 -12.30 4.90
C LEU A 63 6.16 -12.65 3.63
N ASP A 64 6.62 -13.90 3.48
CA ASP A 64 7.37 -14.33 2.29
C ASP A 64 6.48 -14.40 1.02
N GLY A 65 5.17 -14.41 1.18
CA GLY A 65 4.19 -14.31 0.08
C GLY A 65 3.65 -12.90 -0.15
N CYS A 66 4.11 -11.90 0.62
CA CYS A 66 3.68 -10.52 0.45
C CYS A 66 4.63 -9.72 -0.44
N VAL A 67 4.07 -9.01 -1.42
CA VAL A 67 4.82 -8.04 -2.23
C VAL A 67 5.01 -6.73 -1.48
N ARG A 68 3.99 -6.31 -0.69
CA ARG A 68 4.04 -5.08 0.12
C ARG A 68 3.06 -5.11 1.28
N ALA A 69 3.35 -4.25 2.27
CA ALA A 69 2.44 -3.88 3.35
C ALA A 69 1.86 -2.49 3.02
N LEU A 70 0.55 -2.40 2.85
CA LEU A 70 -0.18 -1.18 2.51
C LEU A 70 -0.75 -0.58 3.79
N VAL A 71 -0.18 0.53 4.25
CA VAL A 71 -0.65 1.31 5.41
C VAL A 71 -1.74 2.27 4.97
N GLU A 72 -2.99 1.95 5.30
CA GLU A 72 -4.20 2.67 4.88
C GLU A 72 -4.73 3.55 6.01
N ILE A 73 -4.63 4.87 5.87
CA ILE A 73 -4.99 5.81 6.92
C ILE A 73 -6.32 6.49 6.59
N THR A 74 -7.36 6.09 7.31
CA THR A 74 -8.72 6.66 7.20
C THR A 74 -9.03 7.70 8.28
N GLU A 75 -8.14 7.95 9.24
CA GLU A 75 -8.28 8.98 10.27
C GLU A 75 -8.37 10.37 9.62
N LYS A 76 -9.40 11.14 9.99
CA LYS A 76 -9.73 12.43 9.37
C LYS A 76 -8.93 13.61 9.93
N ARG A 77 -8.35 13.48 11.11
CA ARG A 77 -7.59 14.53 11.78
C ARG A 77 -6.10 14.41 11.44
N PRO A 78 -5.47 15.40 10.80
CA PRO A 78 -4.12 15.28 10.25
C PRO A 78 -3.04 14.81 11.24
N LYS A 79 -3.03 15.35 12.47
CA LYS A 79 -2.05 14.95 13.49
C LYS A 79 -2.22 13.49 13.91
N GLN A 80 -3.46 13.05 14.09
CA GLN A 80 -3.78 11.66 14.46
C GLN A 80 -3.49 10.71 13.30
N ALA A 81 -3.79 11.10 12.07
CA ALA A 81 -3.49 10.34 10.86
C ALA A 81 -1.98 10.04 10.74
N VAL A 82 -1.15 11.08 10.88
CA VAL A 82 0.32 10.94 10.89
C VAL A 82 0.80 10.09 12.07
N SER A 83 0.25 10.30 13.26
CA SER A 83 0.60 9.51 14.45
C SER A 83 0.28 8.03 14.26
N LEU A 84 -0.90 7.71 13.70
CA LEU A 84 -1.30 6.32 13.41
C LEU A 84 -0.38 5.68 12.37
N ALA A 85 -0.10 6.39 11.28
CA ALA A 85 0.83 5.94 10.24
C ALA A 85 2.21 5.61 10.82
N ASN A 86 2.75 6.48 11.68
CA ASN A 86 4.04 6.27 12.34
C ASN A 86 4.03 5.06 13.29
N GLN A 87 2.96 4.84 14.04
CA GLN A 87 2.82 3.69 14.92
C GLN A 87 2.81 2.37 14.15
N MET A 88 2.09 2.32 13.03
CA MET A 88 2.04 1.14 12.17
C MET A 88 3.39 0.89 11.50
N ASP A 89 4.01 1.94 10.93
CA ASP A 89 5.34 1.87 10.32
C ASP A 89 6.39 1.36 11.32
N GLU A 90 6.35 1.84 12.57
CA GLU A 90 7.29 1.42 13.60
C GLU A 90 7.17 -0.07 13.95
N VAL A 91 5.96 -0.64 13.97
CA VAL A 91 5.75 -2.09 14.15
C VAL A 91 6.43 -2.86 13.01
N LEU A 92 6.19 -2.46 11.76
CA LEU A 92 6.74 -3.12 10.57
C LEU A 92 8.27 -2.98 10.51
N ARG A 93 8.80 -1.78 10.79
CA ARG A 93 10.23 -1.48 10.82
C ARG A 93 10.97 -2.29 11.88
N ARG A 94 10.44 -2.39 13.11
CA ARG A 94 11.03 -3.19 14.19
C ARG A 94 11.08 -4.67 13.84
N ALA A 95 10.08 -5.17 13.16
CA ALA A 95 10.02 -6.53 12.67
C ALA A 95 10.95 -6.79 11.46
N ARG A 96 11.55 -5.73 10.88
CA ARG A 96 12.44 -5.81 9.71
C ARG A 96 11.81 -6.60 8.58
N ILE A 97 10.53 -6.32 8.28
CA ILE A 97 9.84 -7.03 7.20
C ILE A 97 10.53 -6.80 5.87
N LYS A 98 10.54 -7.83 5.00
CA LYS A 98 11.09 -7.75 3.64
C LYS A 98 10.17 -7.02 2.65
N PRO A 99 8.82 -7.21 2.72
CA PRO A 99 7.90 -6.50 1.84
C PRO A 99 8.08 -4.99 1.91
N THR A 100 7.91 -4.33 0.78
CA THR A 100 7.91 -2.86 0.70
C THR A 100 6.77 -2.29 1.55
N ILE A 101 7.02 -1.16 2.22
CA ILE A 101 5.98 -0.45 2.96
C ILE A 101 5.49 0.72 2.12
N LEU A 102 4.20 0.73 1.81
CA LEU A 102 3.53 1.76 1.04
C LEU A 102 2.44 2.41 1.90
N HIS A 103 2.38 3.74 1.89
CA HIS A 103 1.36 4.46 2.63
C HIS A 103 0.39 5.18 1.70
N HIS A 104 -0.88 5.21 2.08
CA HIS A 104 -1.83 6.19 1.58
C HIS A 104 -2.77 6.69 2.68
N GLY A 105 -3.27 7.91 2.50
CA GLY A 105 -4.26 8.51 3.37
C GLY A 105 -5.58 8.67 2.63
N TYR A 106 -6.64 9.03 3.34
CA TYR A 106 -7.96 9.21 2.79
C TYR A 106 -8.50 10.64 3.01
N GLY A 107 -9.12 11.22 1.97
CA GLY A 107 -9.75 12.53 2.02
C GLY A 107 -8.77 13.66 2.35
N GLN A 108 -9.08 14.44 3.37
CA GLN A 108 -8.29 15.62 3.76
C GLN A 108 -6.89 15.30 4.30
N THR A 109 -6.65 14.08 4.75
CA THR A 109 -5.37 13.68 5.34
C THR A 109 -4.41 13.06 4.34
N THR A 110 -4.86 12.75 3.12
CA THR A 110 -4.07 12.10 2.08
C THR A 110 -2.68 12.73 1.96
N TRP A 111 -2.60 14.02 1.63
CA TRP A 111 -1.31 14.67 1.35
C TRP A 111 -0.38 14.72 2.57
N LYS A 112 -0.94 14.86 3.79
CA LYS A 112 -0.13 14.84 5.03
C LYS A 112 0.44 13.45 5.32
N VAL A 113 -0.32 12.41 5.05
CA VAL A 113 0.14 11.02 5.18
C VAL A 113 1.25 10.74 4.15
N LEU A 114 1.07 11.18 2.89
CA LEU A 114 2.08 11.01 1.85
C LEU A 114 3.38 11.77 2.16
N GLU A 115 3.28 13.03 2.63
CA GLU A 115 4.45 13.79 3.10
C GLU A 115 5.22 13.05 4.18
N ASN A 116 4.51 12.50 5.16
CA ASN A 116 5.10 11.72 6.24
C ASN A 116 5.75 10.43 5.74
N ALA A 117 5.09 9.70 4.84
CA ALA A 117 5.61 8.47 4.25
C ALA A 117 6.96 8.71 3.54
N LEU A 118 7.03 9.77 2.72
CA LEU A 118 8.27 10.15 2.04
C LEU A 118 9.38 10.56 3.03
N ALA A 119 9.04 11.19 4.16
CA ALA A 119 10.01 11.50 5.21
C ALA A 119 10.57 10.24 5.90
N LEU A 120 9.79 9.16 5.91
CA LEU A 120 10.19 7.85 6.42
C LEU A 120 10.90 6.98 5.35
N GLY A 121 11.03 7.46 4.11
CA GLY A 121 11.59 6.69 3.00
C GLY A 121 10.67 5.55 2.55
N ARG A 122 9.34 5.78 2.58
CA ARG A 122 8.33 4.81 2.18
C ARG A 122 7.74 5.15 0.82
N ASP A 123 7.22 4.14 0.16
CA ASP A 123 6.44 4.32 -1.05
C ASP A 123 5.10 4.98 -0.74
N ILE A 124 4.50 5.60 -1.75
CA ILE A 124 3.22 6.29 -1.63
C ILE A 124 2.26 5.88 -2.74
N ARG A 125 0.97 5.92 -2.44
CA ARG A 125 -0.12 5.75 -3.39
C ARG A 125 -1.07 6.95 -3.31
N VAL A 126 -1.59 7.39 -4.46
CA VAL A 126 -2.67 8.37 -4.55
C VAL A 126 -3.53 8.13 -5.77
N GLY A 127 -4.83 8.33 -5.61
CA GLY A 127 -5.81 8.24 -6.67
C GLY A 127 -7.14 8.91 -6.28
N LEU A 128 -8.08 8.96 -7.23
CA LEU A 128 -9.40 9.53 -7.01
C LEU A 128 -10.24 8.78 -5.96
N GLU A 129 -9.90 7.53 -5.68
CA GLU A 129 -10.52 6.79 -4.57
C GLU A 129 -10.04 7.27 -3.21
N ASP A 130 -8.83 7.85 -3.12
CA ASP A 130 -8.22 8.33 -1.89
C ASP A 130 -8.60 9.78 -1.61
N THR A 131 -8.54 10.65 -2.64
CA THR A 131 -8.89 12.08 -2.53
C THR A 131 -9.30 12.67 -3.87
N LEU A 132 -10.20 13.64 -3.82
CA LEU A 132 -10.58 14.44 -4.99
C LEU A 132 -9.77 15.74 -5.11
N TYR A 133 -8.96 16.08 -4.11
CA TYR A 133 -8.31 17.40 -4.01
C TYR A 133 -6.80 17.31 -4.16
N LEU A 134 -6.23 18.31 -4.83
CA LEU A 134 -4.80 18.54 -4.91
C LEU A 134 -4.25 19.08 -3.57
N PRO A 135 -2.90 19.14 -3.38
CA PRO A 135 -2.30 19.64 -2.14
C PRO A 135 -2.69 21.10 -1.78
N ASP A 136 -3.04 21.90 -2.76
CA ASP A 136 -3.48 23.30 -2.60
C ASP A 136 -4.97 23.44 -2.30
N GLY A 137 -5.70 22.32 -2.20
CA GLY A 137 -7.13 22.28 -1.95
C GLY A 137 -8.01 22.43 -3.19
N SER A 138 -7.45 22.62 -4.37
CA SER A 138 -8.22 22.67 -5.62
C SER A 138 -8.67 21.26 -6.04
N LEU A 139 -9.80 21.18 -6.77
CA LEU A 139 -10.34 19.91 -7.26
C LEU A 139 -9.44 19.36 -8.39
N ALA A 140 -9.05 18.10 -8.25
CA ALA A 140 -8.29 17.41 -9.30
C ALA A 140 -9.20 17.06 -10.49
N ARG A 141 -8.70 17.21 -11.72
CA ARG A 141 -9.40 16.82 -12.94
C ARG A 141 -9.33 15.31 -13.24
N GLY A 142 -8.53 14.57 -12.47
CA GLY A 142 -8.35 13.14 -12.64
C GLY A 142 -7.06 12.62 -12.01
N ASN A 143 -6.85 11.31 -12.09
CA ASN A 143 -5.68 10.64 -11.53
C ASN A 143 -4.34 11.22 -12.01
N ALA A 144 -4.24 11.62 -13.28
CA ALA A 144 -3.02 12.18 -13.84
C ALA A 144 -2.54 13.43 -13.08
N GLN A 145 -3.47 14.29 -12.61
CA GLN A 145 -3.09 15.46 -11.79
C GLN A 145 -2.65 15.08 -10.39
N LEU A 146 -3.34 14.14 -9.75
CA LEU A 146 -2.98 13.63 -8.42
C LEU A 146 -1.59 12.98 -8.45
N VAL A 147 -1.36 12.07 -9.40
CA VAL A 147 -0.06 11.42 -9.59
C VAL A 147 1.03 12.46 -9.91
N GLY A 148 0.76 13.43 -10.80
CA GLY A 148 1.70 14.51 -11.09
C GLY A 148 2.03 15.36 -9.88
N ALA A 149 1.08 15.60 -8.97
CA ALA A 149 1.33 16.31 -7.71
C ALA A 149 2.21 15.47 -6.76
N ALA A 150 1.96 14.16 -6.68
CA ALA A 150 2.78 13.24 -5.89
C ALA A 150 4.21 13.14 -6.43
N VAL A 151 4.40 13.02 -7.74
CA VAL A 151 5.72 13.05 -8.40
C VAL A 151 6.50 14.32 -8.05
N ARG A 152 5.86 15.49 -8.17
CA ARG A 152 6.49 16.75 -7.75
C ARG A 152 6.85 16.78 -6.27
N MET A 153 6.05 16.15 -5.41
CA MET A 153 6.34 16.04 -3.97
C MET A 153 7.60 15.18 -3.72
N VAL A 154 7.75 14.06 -4.43
CA VAL A 154 8.94 13.19 -4.39
C VAL A 154 10.18 13.97 -4.81
N HIS A 155 10.15 14.60 -6.00
CA HIS A 155 11.29 15.33 -6.56
C HIS A 155 11.71 16.54 -5.70
N ARG A 156 10.75 17.27 -5.09
CA ARG A 156 11.09 18.37 -4.14
C ARG A 156 11.86 17.90 -2.90
N ARG A 157 11.83 16.61 -2.59
CA ARG A 157 12.63 16.01 -1.51
C ARG A 157 13.97 15.42 -1.99
N GLY A 158 14.30 15.59 -3.26
CA GLY A 158 15.51 15.02 -3.85
C GLY A 158 15.46 13.49 -3.98
N LEU A 159 14.25 12.89 -3.92
CA LEU A 159 14.04 11.45 -4.08
C LEU A 159 13.83 11.10 -5.56
N LEU A 160 14.19 9.88 -5.93
CA LEU A 160 14.00 9.34 -7.27
C LEU A 160 12.82 8.35 -7.30
N ILE A 161 12.17 8.26 -8.45
CA ILE A 161 11.10 7.28 -8.70
C ILE A 161 11.69 6.16 -9.54
N LEU A 162 11.71 4.94 -9.00
CA LEU A 162 12.21 3.78 -9.73
C LEU A 162 11.40 3.55 -11.02
N GLY A 163 12.11 3.37 -12.12
CA GLY A 163 11.51 3.18 -13.44
C GLY A 163 11.15 4.48 -14.18
N LEU A 164 10.96 5.62 -13.46
CA LEU A 164 10.74 6.92 -14.09
C LEU A 164 12.04 7.72 -14.21
N ASP A 165 12.81 7.77 -13.13
CA ASP A 165 14.06 8.54 -13.04
C ASP A 165 15.32 7.67 -13.24
N SER A 166 15.13 6.39 -13.48
CA SER A 166 16.26 5.50 -13.82
C SER A 166 16.72 5.79 -15.24
N PRO A 167 18.06 5.83 -15.52
CA PRO A 167 18.54 5.92 -16.88
C PRO A 167 17.95 4.76 -17.71
N ALA A 168 17.47 5.05 -18.90
CA ALA A 168 16.99 4.03 -19.83
C ALA A 168 18.06 2.94 -19.92
N LYS A 169 17.68 1.68 -19.66
CA LYS A 169 18.60 0.55 -19.91
C LYS A 169 18.92 0.60 -21.39
N THR A 170 20.14 1.07 -21.70
CA THR A 170 20.70 0.88 -23.04
C THR A 170 20.77 -0.63 -23.24
N SER A 171 19.99 -1.16 -24.16
CA SER A 171 20.14 -2.56 -24.58
C SER A 171 21.60 -2.77 -24.93
N PRO A 172 22.28 -3.81 -24.42
CA PRO A 172 23.62 -4.14 -24.92
C PRO A 172 23.45 -4.43 -26.41
N GLY A 173 24.23 -3.73 -27.21
CA GLY A 173 24.10 -3.65 -28.66
C GLY A 173 23.93 -5.02 -29.31
N SER A 174 23.05 -5.01 -30.28
CA SER A 174 22.98 -5.98 -31.36
C SER A 174 24.29 -6.08 -32.13
#